data_1adeb0f378de763a06d084225c5d2140
#
_entry.id   1adeb0f378de763a06d084225c5d2140
#
_cell.length_a   1.000
_cell.length_b   1.000
_cell.length_c   1.000
_cell.angle_alpha   90.00
_cell.angle_beta   90.00
_cell.angle_gamma   90.00
#
_symmetry.space_group_name_H-M   'P 1'
#
loop_
_entity.id
_entity.type
_entity.pdbx_description
1 polymer ?
#
loop_
_entity_poly.entity_id
_entity_poly.type
_entity_poly.pdbx_seq_one_letter_code
_entity_poly.pdbx_strand_id
1 'polypeptide(L)'
;MTWEVSINRNISFARLLEIQEEGLSRLKSENGSLLIFAELKPTITLGSRQIHENAQFSHLNQVKEVAAREDIDIVHGERGGNETWHGPGQWVGFVVTPLEKFTGDPRGVRKAVCGILKRVHQVVKEYEPAAVVEEDDRMGIWSKRGKIVSVGIKIRSGYITSGFAMNCFPHQTSFMGINPCGIAGAAPDFIFPRNMPRELWNAEFEKIPAKILKAFEEEVIQCQS
;
A
#
# COMPACT_ATOMS: atom_id res chain seq x y z
N MET A 1 10.46 -9.58 16.31
CA MET A 1 10.46 -10.30 15.00
C MET A 1 11.53 -9.67 14.13
N THR A 2 12.42 -10.47 13.53
CA THR A 2 13.45 -9.94 12.61
C THR A 2 12.89 -9.85 11.21
N TRP A 3 13.11 -8.72 10.54
CA TRP A 3 12.65 -8.45 9.18
C TRP A 3 13.82 -8.27 8.24
N GLU A 4 13.78 -8.95 7.12
CA GLU A 4 14.60 -8.58 5.97
C GLU A 4 13.95 -7.39 5.25
N VAL A 5 14.74 -6.60 4.55
CA VAL A 5 14.24 -5.42 3.83
C VAL A 5 14.79 -5.39 2.41
N SER A 6 13.91 -5.11 1.47
CA SER A 6 14.25 -4.83 0.08
C SER A 6 13.69 -3.45 -0.30
N ILE A 7 14.52 -2.55 -0.83
CA ILE A 7 14.11 -1.21 -1.25
C ILE A 7 14.37 -1.07 -2.75
N ASN A 8 13.33 -0.73 -3.50
CA ASN A 8 13.34 -0.70 -4.95
C ASN A 8 12.76 0.61 -5.47
N ARG A 9 13.42 1.25 -6.43
CA ARG A 9 12.99 2.53 -6.99
C ARG A 9 12.74 2.42 -8.48
N ASN A 10 11.69 3.10 -8.93
CA ASN A 10 11.34 3.20 -10.36
C ASN A 10 11.21 1.84 -11.06
N ILE A 11 10.59 0.88 -10.40
CA ILE A 11 10.33 -0.47 -10.94
C ILE A 11 8.89 -0.61 -11.45
N SER A 12 8.65 -1.58 -12.35
CA SER A 12 7.29 -1.94 -12.74
C SER A 12 6.58 -2.75 -11.65
N PHE A 13 5.25 -2.78 -11.70
CA PHE A 13 4.46 -3.61 -10.79
C PHE A 13 4.76 -5.11 -10.99
N ALA A 14 5.02 -5.54 -12.23
CA ALA A 14 5.44 -6.91 -12.52
C ALA A 14 6.74 -7.27 -11.78
N ARG A 15 7.75 -6.38 -11.81
CA ARG A 15 9.01 -6.61 -11.07
C ARG A 15 8.81 -6.69 -9.57
N LEU A 16 7.90 -5.88 -9.01
CA LEU A 16 7.55 -5.96 -7.59
C LEU A 16 6.95 -7.33 -7.24
N LEU A 17 6.08 -7.87 -8.10
CA LEU A 17 5.51 -9.21 -7.91
C LEU A 17 6.58 -10.31 -7.99
N GLU A 18 7.52 -10.21 -8.92
CA GLU A 18 8.66 -11.15 -9.01
C GLU A 18 9.49 -11.16 -7.72
N ILE A 19 9.85 -10.00 -7.20
CA ILE A 19 10.59 -9.86 -5.93
C ILE A 19 9.79 -10.50 -4.77
N GLN A 20 8.48 -10.30 -4.75
CA GLN A 20 7.61 -10.94 -3.75
C GLN A 20 7.62 -12.46 -3.87
N GLU A 21 7.53 -13.03 -5.08
CA GLU A 21 7.55 -14.48 -5.29
C GLU A 21 8.90 -15.11 -4.93
N GLU A 22 9.99 -14.46 -5.33
CA GLU A 22 11.35 -14.87 -4.95
C GLU A 22 11.50 -14.89 -3.41
N GLY A 23 11.07 -13.82 -2.74
CA GLY A 23 11.07 -13.71 -1.29
C GLY A 23 10.19 -14.76 -0.62
N LEU A 24 8.94 -14.92 -1.08
CA LEU A 24 8.00 -15.90 -0.52
C LEU A 24 8.53 -17.34 -0.66
N SER A 25 9.11 -17.69 -1.80
CA SER A 25 9.66 -19.03 -2.05
C SER A 25 10.80 -19.35 -1.09
N ARG A 26 11.70 -18.41 -0.86
CA ARG A 26 12.83 -18.55 0.06
C ARG A 26 12.36 -18.61 1.52
N LEU A 27 11.51 -17.69 1.93
CA LEU A 27 11.07 -17.56 3.33
C LEU A 27 10.22 -18.72 3.83
N LYS A 28 9.58 -19.48 2.93
CA LYS A 28 8.82 -20.69 3.32
C LYS A 28 9.68 -21.73 4.02
N SER A 29 10.96 -21.89 3.63
CA SER A 29 11.89 -22.81 4.28
C SER A 29 12.46 -22.25 5.58
N GLU A 30 12.53 -20.93 5.72
CA GLU A 30 13.21 -20.24 6.82
C GLU A 30 12.25 -19.73 7.90
N ASN A 31 10.93 -19.81 7.68
CA ASN A 31 9.90 -19.17 8.51
C ASN A 31 10.20 -17.67 8.75
N GLY A 32 10.75 -17.02 7.73
CA GLY A 32 11.26 -15.66 7.76
C GLY A 32 10.17 -14.60 7.53
N SER A 33 10.58 -13.34 7.57
CA SER A 33 9.71 -12.18 7.30
C SER A 33 10.46 -11.16 6.46
N LEU A 34 9.80 -10.59 5.45
CA LEU A 34 10.38 -9.63 4.51
C LEU A 34 9.44 -8.43 4.32
N LEU A 35 9.99 -7.23 4.41
CA LEU A 35 9.37 -6.00 3.95
C LEU A 35 9.98 -5.59 2.61
N ILE A 36 9.13 -5.42 1.59
CA ILE A 36 9.54 -4.93 0.30
C ILE A 36 8.97 -3.53 0.14
N PHE A 37 9.84 -2.54 0.01
CA PHE A 37 9.44 -1.19 -0.34
C PHE A 37 9.70 -0.95 -1.81
N ALA A 38 8.72 -0.38 -2.51
CA ALA A 38 8.84 -0.03 -3.91
C ALA A 38 8.24 1.36 -4.18
N GLU A 39 8.98 2.19 -4.91
CA GLU A 39 8.42 3.29 -5.68
C GLU A 39 8.24 2.80 -7.11
N LEU A 40 7.00 2.81 -7.57
CA LEU A 40 6.63 2.24 -8.87
C LEU A 40 6.67 3.31 -9.98
N LYS A 41 6.81 2.86 -11.22
CA LYS A 41 6.39 3.62 -12.39
C LYS A 41 4.89 3.87 -12.30
N PRO A 42 4.35 4.94 -12.94
CA PRO A 42 2.92 5.19 -12.92
C PRO A 42 2.12 3.95 -13.35
N THR A 43 1.27 3.45 -12.45
CA THR A 43 0.54 2.18 -12.65
C THR A 43 -0.82 2.26 -11.96
N ILE A 44 -1.88 1.86 -12.65
CA ILE A 44 -3.20 1.62 -12.05
C ILE A 44 -3.37 0.11 -11.87
N THR A 45 -3.59 -0.33 -10.63
CA THR A 45 -3.93 -1.73 -10.35
C THR A 45 -5.42 -1.88 -10.17
N LEU A 46 -6.01 -2.86 -10.87
CA LEU A 46 -7.42 -3.24 -10.75
C LEU A 46 -7.53 -4.35 -9.70
N GLY A 47 -8.32 -4.16 -8.66
CA GLY A 47 -8.52 -5.14 -7.61
C GLY A 47 -9.58 -6.20 -7.97
N SER A 48 -9.65 -7.28 -7.17
CA SER A 48 -10.51 -8.43 -7.43
C SER A 48 -12.02 -8.14 -7.42
N ARG A 49 -12.47 -7.08 -6.76
CA ARG A 49 -13.90 -6.69 -6.75
C ARG A 49 -14.41 -6.21 -8.11
N GLN A 50 -13.57 -5.59 -8.93
CA GLN A 50 -13.97 -5.11 -10.26
C GLN A 50 -14.16 -6.22 -11.28
N ILE A 51 -13.58 -7.40 -11.05
CA ILE A 51 -13.71 -8.55 -11.96
C ILE A 51 -15.14 -9.14 -11.89
N HIS A 52 -15.86 -8.94 -10.80
CA HIS A 52 -17.18 -9.56 -10.54
C HIS A 52 -18.38 -8.63 -10.72
N GLU A 53 -18.17 -7.32 -10.82
CA GLU A 53 -19.27 -6.36 -10.99
C GLU A 53 -19.35 -5.91 -12.45
N ASN A 54 -20.37 -6.38 -13.16
CA ASN A 54 -20.75 -5.92 -14.52
C ASN A 54 -21.17 -4.42 -14.59
N ALA A 55 -21.00 -3.69 -13.53
CA ALA A 55 -21.46 -2.32 -13.39
C ALA A 55 -20.31 -1.34 -13.53
N GLN A 56 -19.86 -1.02 -14.70
CA GLN A 56 -19.17 0.23 -15.01
C GLN A 56 -18.18 0.14 -16.17
N PHE A 57 -18.63 -0.43 -17.28
CA PHE A 57 -17.86 -0.38 -18.53
C PHE A 57 -17.47 1.07 -18.91
N SER A 58 -18.32 2.06 -18.59
CA SER A 58 -18.03 3.47 -18.86
C SER A 58 -16.87 4.02 -18.00
N HIS A 59 -16.83 3.69 -16.71
CA HIS A 59 -15.75 4.13 -15.82
C HIS A 59 -14.41 3.46 -16.19
N LEU A 60 -14.42 2.16 -16.48
CA LEU A 60 -13.21 1.44 -16.87
C LEU A 60 -12.64 1.96 -18.21
N ASN A 61 -13.50 2.33 -19.15
CA ASN A 61 -13.08 2.96 -20.41
C ASN A 61 -12.44 4.33 -20.16
N GLN A 62 -13.01 5.14 -19.27
CA GLN A 62 -12.45 6.42 -18.86
C GLN A 62 -11.07 6.28 -18.23
N VAL A 63 -10.89 5.27 -17.34
CA VAL A 63 -9.60 4.92 -16.75
C VAL A 63 -8.58 4.53 -17.82
N LYS A 64 -8.99 3.72 -18.81
CA LYS A 64 -8.12 3.30 -19.93
C LYS A 64 -7.70 4.48 -20.81
N GLU A 65 -8.61 5.40 -21.11
CA GLU A 65 -8.31 6.59 -21.90
C GLU A 65 -7.31 7.51 -21.21
N VAL A 66 -7.49 7.75 -19.89
CA VAL A 66 -6.55 8.53 -19.10
C VAL A 66 -5.19 7.83 -19.02
N ALA A 67 -5.17 6.53 -18.78
CA ALA A 67 -3.94 5.76 -18.69
C ALA A 67 -3.14 5.79 -20.00
N ALA A 68 -3.80 5.63 -21.15
CA ALA A 68 -3.15 5.69 -22.46
C ALA A 68 -2.57 7.08 -22.77
N ARG A 69 -3.28 8.16 -22.38
CA ARG A 69 -2.82 9.53 -22.58
C ARG A 69 -1.63 9.90 -21.72
N GLU A 70 -1.56 9.42 -20.49
CA GLU A 70 -0.58 9.79 -19.49
C GLU A 70 0.55 8.75 -19.33
N ASP A 71 0.63 7.76 -20.21
CA ASP A 71 1.62 6.65 -20.17
C ASP A 71 1.61 5.91 -18.82
N ILE A 72 0.41 5.52 -18.37
CA ILE A 72 0.18 4.80 -17.12
C ILE A 72 -0.12 3.34 -17.44
N ASP A 73 0.62 2.42 -16.84
CA ASP A 73 0.33 0.98 -16.96
C ASP A 73 -0.98 0.62 -16.26
N ILE A 74 -1.80 -0.23 -16.88
CA ILE A 74 -2.95 -0.86 -16.23
C ILE A 74 -2.65 -2.34 -16.03
N VAL A 75 -2.71 -2.80 -14.78
CA VAL A 75 -2.46 -4.18 -14.42
C VAL A 75 -3.56 -4.75 -13.53
N HIS A 76 -3.83 -6.04 -13.69
CA HIS A 76 -4.73 -6.75 -12.78
C HIS A 76 -3.95 -7.16 -11.52
N GLY A 77 -4.37 -6.62 -10.38
CA GLY A 77 -3.81 -6.97 -9.07
C GLY A 77 -4.59 -8.12 -8.42
N GLU A 78 -3.90 -9.03 -7.77
CA GLU A 78 -4.54 -10.11 -6.99
C GLU A 78 -5.04 -9.67 -5.60
N ARG A 79 -4.87 -8.39 -5.25
CA ARG A 79 -5.32 -7.81 -3.98
C ARG A 79 -6.85 -7.62 -3.93
N GLY A 80 -7.41 -7.58 -2.75
CA GLY A 80 -8.78 -7.15 -2.53
C GLY A 80 -8.99 -5.66 -2.85
N GLY A 81 -10.26 -5.26 -3.00
CA GLY A 81 -10.67 -3.87 -3.23
C GLY A 81 -10.85 -3.51 -4.70
N ASN A 82 -10.97 -2.20 -4.95
CA ASN A 82 -11.21 -1.57 -6.25
C ASN A 82 -9.87 -1.16 -6.90
N GLU A 83 -9.93 -0.30 -7.94
CA GLU A 83 -8.75 0.29 -8.56
C GLU A 83 -7.97 1.17 -7.59
N THR A 84 -6.68 1.27 -7.79
CA THR A 84 -5.84 2.26 -7.14
C THR A 84 -4.67 2.63 -8.03
N TRP A 85 -4.13 3.84 -7.81
CA TRP A 85 -2.95 4.32 -8.49
C TRP A 85 -1.70 4.07 -7.64
N HIS A 86 -0.61 3.76 -8.32
CA HIS A 86 0.73 3.68 -7.78
C HIS A 86 1.69 4.48 -8.67
N GLY A 87 2.72 5.08 -8.08
CA GLY A 87 3.70 5.81 -8.86
C GLY A 87 4.66 6.64 -8.02
N PRO A 88 5.40 7.56 -8.68
CA PRO A 88 6.35 8.42 -8.00
C PRO A 88 5.72 9.21 -6.86
N GLY A 89 6.43 9.30 -5.75
CA GLY A 89 5.93 9.96 -4.54
C GLY A 89 5.06 9.08 -3.63
N GLN A 90 4.93 7.79 -3.95
CA GLN A 90 4.21 6.83 -3.13
C GLN A 90 5.14 5.67 -2.77
N TRP A 91 5.21 5.30 -1.50
CA TRP A 91 5.80 4.04 -1.08
C TRP A 91 4.76 2.92 -1.08
N VAL A 92 4.98 1.90 -1.90
CA VAL A 92 4.28 0.62 -1.80
C VAL A 92 5.09 -0.28 -0.89
N GLY A 93 4.48 -0.76 0.19
CA GLY A 93 5.10 -1.67 1.14
C GLY A 93 4.43 -3.05 1.09
N PHE A 94 5.15 -4.07 0.62
CA PHE A 94 4.67 -5.44 0.67
C PHE A 94 5.19 -6.13 1.92
N VAL A 95 4.30 -6.83 2.62
CA VAL A 95 4.55 -7.56 3.85
C VAL A 95 4.49 -9.05 3.54
N VAL A 96 5.64 -9.73 3.56
CA VAL A 96 5.74 -11.17 3.32
C VAL A 96 6.14 -11.85 4.62
N THR A 97 5.18 -12.48 5.30
CA THR A 97 5.40 -13.13 6.60
C THR A 97 4.32 -14.16 6.88
N PRO A 98 4.59 -15.22 7.65
CA PRO A 98 3.54 -16.13 8.10
C PRO A 98 2.45 -15.38 8.87
N LEU A 99 1.19 -15.60 8.49
CA LEU A 99 0.02 -14.94 9.11
C LEU A 99 -0.03 -15.21 10.62
N GLU A 100 0.14 -16.47 11.02
CA GLU A 100 0.14 -16.89 12.42
C GLU A 100 1.27 -16.24 13.23
N LYS A 101 2.49 -16.18 12.66
CA LYS A 101 3.63 -15.52 13.28
C LYS A 101 3.40 -14.03 13.51
N PHE A 102 2.69 -13.37 12.58
CA PHE A 102 2.42 -11.92 12.64
C PHE A 102 1.27 -11.57 13.57
N THR A 103 0.23 -12.43 13.64
CA THR A 103 -1.04 -12.13 14.34
C THR A 103 -1.28 -12.97 15.58
N GLY A 104 -0.53 -14.06 15.79
CA GLY A 104 -0.82 -15.09 16.78
C GLY A 104 -2.05 -15.96 16.42
N ASP A 105 -2.57 -15.85 15.18
CA ASP A 105 -3.79 -16.52 14.76
C ASP A 105 -3.68 -16.92 13.28
N PRO A 106 -3.74 -18.22 12.92
CA PRO A 106 -3.63 -18.67 11.53
C PRO A 106 -4.78 -18.23 10.63
N ARG A 107 -5.85 -17.68 11.20
CA ARG A 107 -7.01 -17.10 10.50
C ARG A 107 -7.13 -15.60 10.69
N GLY A 108 -6.16 -14.95 11.32
CA GLY A 108 -6.17 -13.57 11.78
C GLY A 108 -6.00 -12.52 10.67
N VAL A 109 -6.70 -12.63 9.55
CA VAL A 109 -6.58 -11.69 8.41
C VAL A 109 -6.91 -10.26 8.82
N ARG A 110 -8.00 -10.04 9.58
CA ARG A 110 -8.38 -8.71 10.08
C ARG A 110 -7.32 -8.16 11.04
N LYS A 111 -6.77 -9.02 11.93
CA LYS A 111 -5.68 -8.65 12.82
C LYS A 111 -4.42 -8.26 12.05
N ALA A 112 -4.13 -8.93 10.92
CA ALA A 112 -3.00 -8.59 10.06
C ALA A 112 -3.16 -7.20 9.46
N VAL A 113 -4.32 -6.89 8.89
CA VAL A 113 -4.62 -5.56 8.33
C VAL A 113 -4.50 -4.48 9.41
N CYS A 114 -5.13 -4.67 10.57
CA CYS A 114 -5.02 -3.75 11.71
C CYS A 114 -3.57 -3.57 12.15
N GLY A 115 -2.81 -4.66 12.29
CA GLY A 115 -1.41 -4.63 12.71
C GLY A 115 -0.51 -3.87 11.73
N ILE A 116 -0.75 -4.01 10.43
CA ILE A 116 -0.05 -3.24 9.38
C ILE A 116 -0.41 -1.76 9.49
N LEU A 117 -1.71 -1.44 9.53
CA LEU A 117 -2.17 -0.06 9.59
C LEU A 117 -1.67 0.68 10.84
N LYS A 118 -1.70 0.04 12.02
CA LYS A 118 -1.20 0.65 13.25
C LYS A 118 0.29 1.01 13.18
N ARG A 119 1.11 0.13 12.61
CA ARG A 119 2.55 0.38 12.44
C ARG A 119 2.82 1.51 11.45
N VAL A 120 2.15 1.50 10.32
CA VAL A 120 2.27 2.58 9.33
C VAL A 120 1.74 3.90 9.88
N HIS A 121 0.67 3.87 10.70
CA HIS A 121 0.10 5.04 11.35
C HIS A 121 1.06 5.73 12.31
N GLN A 122 1.90 4.99 13.03
CA GLN A 122 2.96 5.59 13.89
C GLN A 122 3.84 6.52 13.07
N VAL A 123 4.25 6.09 11.88
CA VAL A 123 5.09 6.90 10.98
C VAL A 123 4.29 8.07 10.37
N VAL A 124 3.05 7.82 9.92
CA VAL A 124 2.20 8.89 9.37
C VAL A 124 1.98 10.01 10.38
N LYS A 125 1.79 9.70 11.66
CA LYS A 125 1.58 10.70 12.73
C LYS A 125 2.77 11.63 12.96
N GLU A 126 3.97 11.26 12.56
CA GLU A 126 5.12 12.17 12.63
C GLU A 126 4.97 13.36 11.67
N TYR A 127 4.21 13.20 10.59
CA TYR A 127 4.00 14.19 9.53
C TYR A 127 2.58 14.79 9.53
N GLU A 128 1.59 13.98 9.87
CA GLU A 128 0.17 14.38 9.99
C GLU A 128 -0.38 13.88 11.35
N PRO A 129 -0.15 14.64 12.43
CA PRO A 129 -0.54 14.22 13.79
C PRO A 129 -2.03 13.94 13.98
N ALA A 130 -2.88 14.57 13.14
CA ALA A 130 -4.33 14.39 13.17
C ALA A 130 -4.83 13.22 12.34
N ALA A 131 -3.93 12.45 11.71
CA ALA A 131 -4.31 11.27 10.94
C ALA A 131 -4.93 10.19 11.84
N VAL A 132 -5.94 9.50 11.31
CA VAL A 132 -6.66 8.43 12.01
C VAL A 132 -6.66 7.16 11.19
N VAL A 133 -6.70 6.01 11.87
CA VAL A 133 -6.98 4.72 11.25
C VAL A 133 -8.48 4.56 11.16
N GLU A 134 -8.99 4.38 9.96
CA GLU A 134 -10.38 4.02 9.69
C GLU A 134 -10.46 2.52 9.37
N GLU A 135 -11.47 1.86 9.88
CA GLU A 135 -11.74 0.44 9.66
C GLU A 135 -13.00 0.25 8.80
N ASP A 136 -13.33 -0.99 8.50
CA ASP A 136 -14.50 -1.40 7.70
C ASP A 136 -14.52 -0.80 6.28
N ASP A 137 -15.54 -0.10 5.87
CA ASP A 137 -15.71 0.40 4.48
C ASP A 137 -14.67 1.46 4.09
N ARG A 138 -14.10 2.13 5.06
CA ARG A 138 -13.09 3.18 4.83
C ARG A 138 -11.66 2.72 5.12
N MET A 139 -11.45 1.44 5.32
CA MET A 139 -10.17 0.86 5.74
C MET A 139 -8.93 1.55 5.16
N GLY A 140 -8.08 2.08 6.05
CA GLY A 140 -6.88 2.83 5.69
C GLY A 140 -6.51 3.89 6.72
N ILE A 141 -5.60 4.79 6.35
CA ILE A 141 -5.23 5.94 7.19
C ILE A 141 -5.67 7.21 6.49
N TRP A 142 -6.35 8.07 7.22
CA TRP A 142 -7.00 9.27 6.70
C TRP A 142 -6.56 10.51 7.47
N SER A 143 -6.42 11.61 6.75
CA SER A 143 -6.44 12.95 7.30
C SER A 143 -7.83 13.58 7.14
N LYS A 144 -7.98 14.83 7.58
CA LYS A 144 -9.19 15.63 7.28
C LYS A 144 -9.36 15.94 5.79
N ARG A 145 -8.30 15.88 4.99
CA ARG A 145 -8.30 16.21 3.55
C ARG A 145 -8.54 14.98 2.66
N GLY A 146 -8.20 13.77 3.14
CA GLY A 146 -8.35 12.57 2.32
C GLY A 146 -7.56 11.38 2.81
N LYS A 147 -7.46 10.37 1.96
CA LYS A 147 -6.80 9.09 2.27
C LYS A 147 -5.29 9.16 2.02
N ILE A 148 -4.51 8.92 3.06
CA ILE A 148 -3.04 8.89 3.02
C ILE A 148 -2.52 7.49 2.74
N VAL A 149 -3.12 6.47 3.38
CA VAL A 149 -2.66 5.08 3.23
C VAL A 149 -3.82 4.17 2.85
N SER A 150 -3.62 3.42 1.79
CA SER A 150 -4.45 2.28 1.40
C SER A 150 -3.81 0.98 1.85
N VAL A 151 -4.63 -0.02 2.20
CA VAL A 151 -4.18 -1.36 2.57
C VAL A 151 -4.91 -2.40 1.74
N GLY A 152 -4.18 -3.40 1.27
CA GLY A 152 -4.74 -4.56 0.58
C GLY A 152 -3.78 -5.73 0.68
N ILE A 153 -4.19 -6.78 1.38
CA ILE A 153 -3.39 -8.00 1.54
C ILE A 153 -4.06 -9.19 0.88
N LYS A 154 -3.28 -10.22 0.63
CA LYS A 154 -3.73 -11.55 0.22
C LYS A 154 -3.03 -12.59 1.08
N ILE A 155 -3.73 -13.67 1.38
CA ILE A 155 -3.13 -14.82 2.08
C ILE A 155 -2.85 -15.91 1.06
N ARG A 156 -1.57 -16.34 0.98
CA ARG A 156 -1.11 -17.41 0.11
C ARG A 156 -0.28 -18.42 0.89
N SER A 157 -0.74 -19.66 0.94
CA SER A 157 -0.06 -20.75 1.69
C SER A 157 0.28 -20.35 3.13
N GLY A 158 -0.63 -19.66 3.84
CA GLY A 158 -0.43 -19.22 5.21
C GLY A 158 0.43 -17.97 5.40
N TYR A 159 0.92 -17.36 4.30
CA TYR A 159 1.69 -16.12 4.33
C TYR A 159 0.83 -14.92 3.94
N ILE A 160 1.04 -13.79 4.61
CA ILE A 160 0.60 -12.49 4.14
C ILE A 160 1.41 -12.15 2.88
N THR A 161 0.77 -11.63 1.85
CA THR A 161 1.37 -11.09 0.64
C THR A 161 0.68 -9.78 0.26
N SER A 162 1.33 -8.94 -0.54
CA SER A 162 0.93 -7.55 -0.74
C SER A 162 1.01 -6.73 0.57
N GLY A 163 0.30 -5.63 0.73
CA GLY A 163 0.44 -4.82 1.94
C GLY A 163 -0.26 -3.47 1.86
N PHE A 164 0.49 -2.38 1.77
CA PHE A 164 -0.05 -1.03 1.82
C PHE A 164 0.58 -0.13 0.75
N ALA A 165 -0.09 1.00 0.49
CA ALA A 165 0.43 2.08 -0.33
C ALA A 165 0.28 3.40 0.45
N MET A 166 1.38 4.11 0.68
CA MET A 166 1.46 5.34 1.46
C MET A 166 1.81 6.51 0.55
N ASN A 167 0.90 7.44 0.44
CA ASN A 167 1.08 8.66 -0.35
C ASN A 167 1.97 9.65 0.40
N CYS A 168 3.15 9.93 -0.11
CA CYS A 168 4.09 10.87 0.50
C CYS A 168 3.98 12.25 -0.12
N PHE A 169 4.08 12.37 -1.44
CA PHE A 169 3.84 13.63 -2.16
C PHE A 169 3.17 13.37 -3.51
N PRO A 170 2.40 14.34 -4.04
CA PRO A 170 1.66 14.15 -5.28
C PRO A 170 2.57 14.16 -6.50
N HIS A 171 2.34 13.24 -7.41
CA HIS A 171 2.83 13.26 -8.79
C HIS A 171 1.73 13.80 -9.72
N GLN A 172 2.09 14.31 -10.89
CA GLN A 172 1.11 14.86 -11.86
C GLN A 172 0.02 13.85 -12.27
N THR A 173 0.35 12.55 -12.31
CA THR A 173 -0.59 11.49 -12.67
C THR A 173 -1.30 10.85 -11.48
N SER A 174 -1.06 11.35 -10.24
CA SER A 174 -1.62 10.73 -9.03
C SER A 174 -3.13 10.70 -9.06
N PHE A 175 -3.68 9.48 -9.07
CA PHE A 175 -5.12 9.20 -9.03
C PHE A 175 -5.96 9.83 -10.16
N MET A 176 -5.35 10.18 -11.28
CA MET A 176 -6.08 10.71 -12.44
C MET A 176 -7.06 9.67 -12.98
N GLY A 177 -8.32 10.07 -13.13
CA GLY A 177 -9.36 9.23 -13.72
C GLY A 177 -9.85 8.08 -12.84
N ILE A 178 -9.37 7.93 -11.62
CA ILE A 178 -9.85 6.91 -10.69
C ILE A 178 -10.47 7.52 -9.44
N ASN A 179 -11.43 6.80 -8.86
CA ASN A 179 -12.03 7.16 -7.59
C ASN A 179 -11.41 6.27 -6.49
N PRO A 180 -10.49 6.81 -5.66
CA PRO A 180 -9.79 5.99 -4.68
C PRO A 180 -10.77 5.25 -3.76
N CYS A 181 -10.64 3.92 -3.69
CA CYS A 181 -11.44 3.05 -2.83
C CYS A 181 -12.94 2.94 -3.20
N GLY A 182 -13.39 3.46 -4.33
CA GLY A 182 -14.81 3.46 -4.70
C GLY A 182 -15.72 4.29 -3.78
N ILE A 183 -15.14 5.10 -2.90
CA ILE A 183 -15.90 5.96 -1.98
C ILE A 183 -16.17 7.28 -2.67
N ALA A 184 -17.44 7.60 -2.88
CA ALA A 184 -17.84 8.86 -3.49
C ALA A 184 -17.32 10.06 -2.67
N GLY A 185 -16.60 10.98 -3.34
CA GLY A 185 -16.03 12.16 -2.71
C GLY A 185 -14.72 11.93 -1.92
N ALA A 186 -14.19 10.71 -1.89
CA ALA A 186 -12.90 10.45 -1.28
C ALA A 186 -11.77 10.99 -2.17
N ALA A 187 -10.97 11.90 -1.62
CA ALA A 187 -9.76 12.40 -2.27
C ALA A 187 -8.51 11.68 -1.71
N PRO A 188 -7.44 11.54 -2.51
CA PRO A 188 -6.13 11.18 -1.97
C PRO A 188 -5.56 12.36 -1.19
N ASP A 189 -4.84 12.07 -0.11
CA ASP A 189 -4.01 13.04 0.61
C ASP A 189 -2.59 12.52 0.77
N PHE A 190 -1.67 13.39 1.14
CA PHE A 190 -0.22 13.14 1.14
C PHE A 190 0.37 13.63 2.45
N ILE A 191 1.38 12.93 2.98
CA ILE A 191 2.01 13.29 4.27
C ILE A 191 2.88 14.54 4.19
N PHE A 192 3.47 14.82 3.01
CA PHE A 192 4.28 16.03 2.86
C PHE A 192 3.45 17.20 2.34
N PRO A 193 3.65 18.40 2.92
CA PRO A 193 2.96 19.60 2.45
C PRO A 193 3.33 19.92 1.01
N ARG A 194 2.34 20.35 0.21
CA ARG A 194 2.54 20.69 -1.21
C ARG A 194 3.54 21.82 -1.45
N ASN A 195 3.74 22.69 -0.46
CA ASN A 195 4.67 23.82 -0.50
C ASN A 195 6.07 23.48 0.04
N MET A 196 6.32 22.23 0.45
CA MET A 196 7.65 21.79 0.87
C MET A 196 8.61 21.76 -0.31
N PRO A 197 9.84 22.29 -0.23
CA PRO A 197 10.85 22.17 -1.28
C PRO A 197 11.13 20.72 -1.67
N ARG A 198 11.32 20.48 -2.97
CA ARG A 198 11.47 19.12 -3.53
C ARG A 198 12.69 18.38 -2.96
N GLU A 199 13.76 19.10 -2.68
CA GLU A 199 14.98 18.53 -2.07
C GLU A 199 14.69 17.97 -0.67
N LEU A 200 13.87 18.69 0.12
CA LEU A 200 13.44 18.23 1.45
C LEU A 200 12.48 17.03 1.34
N TRP A 201 11.58 17.00 0.36
CA TRP A 201 10.74 15.84 0.11
C TRP A 201 11.56 14.59 -0.16
N ASN A 202 12.54 14.68 -1.06
CA ASN A 202 13.37 13.55 -1.40
C ASN A 202 14.12 13.03 -0.17
N ALA A 203 14.72 13.92 0.62
CA ALA A 203 15.44 13.53 1.83
C ALA A 203 14.54 12.84 2.87
N GLU A 204 13.32 13.33 3.07
CA GLU A 204 12.35 12.70 3.99
C GLU A 204 11.75 11.41 3.40
N PHE A 205 11.47 11.37 2.10
CA PHE A 205 10.95 10.20 1.42
C PHE A 205 11.87 8.98 1.56
N GLU A 206 13.19 9.19 1.42
CA GLU A 206 14.18 8.12 1.61
C GLU A 206 14.23 7.55 3.02
N LYS A 207 13.80 8.30 4.04
CA LYS A 207 13.79 7.84 5.44
C LYS A 207 12.58 6.98 5.78
N ILE A 208 11.49 7.06 5.00
CA ILE A 208 10.22 6.38 5.31
C ILE A 208 10.38 4.86 5.45
N PRO A 209 11.07 4.13 4.56
CA PRO A 209 11.26 2.69 4.71
C PRO A 209 11.91 2.30 6.06
N ALA A 210 12.95 3.01 6.47
CA ALA A 210 13.63 2.75 7.75
C ALA A 210 12.73 3.03 8.96
N LYS A 211 11.92 4.09 8.92
CA LYS A 211 10.96 4.40 9.98
C LYS A 211 9.87 3.33 10.09
N ILE A 212 9.35 2.87 8.94
CA ILE A 212 8.35 1.78 8.92
C ILE A 212 8.96 0.48 9.41
N LEU A 213 10.19 0.12 8.97
CA LEU A 213 10.89 -1.06 9.47
C LEU A 213 10.96 -1.04 10.99
N LYS A 214 11.41 0.08 11.58
CA LYS A 214 11.48 0.24 13.04
C LYS A 214 10.12 -0.03 13.70
N ALA A 215 9.02 0.51 13.15
CA ALA A 215 7.68 0.27 13.66
C ALA A 215 7.22 -1.20 13.52
N PHE A 216 7.76 -1.95 12.55
CA PHE A 216 7.51 -3.39 12.39
C PHE A 216 8.37 -4.26 13.34
N GLU A 217 9.50 -3.78 13.79
CA GLU A 217 10.37 -4.46 14.78
C GLU A 217 9.90 -4.26 16.22
N GLU A 218 9.20 -3.16 16.51
CA GLU A 218 8.61 -2.89 17.82
C GLU A 218 7.49 -3.87 18.16
N GLU A 219 7.28 -4.13 19.47
CA GLU A 219 6.29 -5.10 19.93
C GLU A 219 4.85 -4.72 19.56
N VAL A 220 4.02 -5.76 19.39
CA VAL A 220 2.66 -5.69 18.81
C VAL A 220 1.74 -4.82 19.66
N ILE A 221 1.25 -3.75 19.10
CA ILE A 221 0.05 -3.07 19.60
C ILE A 221 -1.13 -4.03 19.35
N GLN A 222 -1.70 -4.59 20.42
CA GLN A 222 -2.82 -5.53 20.31
C GLN A 222 -3.96 -4.91 19.52
N CYS A 223 -4.39 -5.59 18.47
CA CYS A 223 -5.62 -5.29 17.76
C CYS A 223 -6.76 -5.97 18.51
N GLN A 224 -7.73 -5.21 18.96
CA GLN A 224 -8.94 -5.78 19.55
C GLN A 224 -9.64 -6.64 18.50
N SER A 225 -10.09 -7.81 18.91
CA SER A 225 -10.80 -8.82 18.10
C SER A 225 -12.17 -8.35 17.70
#